data_b00ca547fb308419deb93a47db855ae4
#
_entry.id   b00ca547fb308419deb93a47db855ae4
#
_cell.length_a   1.000
_cell.length_b   1.000
_cell.length_c   1.000
_cell.angle_alpha   90.00
_cell.angle_beta   90.00
_cell.angle_gamma   90.00
#
_symmetry.space_group_name_H-M   'P 1'
#
loop_
_entity.id
_entity.type
_entity.pdbx_description
1 polymer ?
#
loop_
_entity_poly.entity_id
_entity_poly.type
_entity_poly.pdbx_seq_one_letter_code
_entity_poly.pdbx_strand_id
1 'polypeptide(L)'
;MWRDYTIEQGKKYRYAIQQYNDRGLYSNRVESNEIFADFEDAFLYDGYRQLKIKYNPKISSFKVATQEAKLNTIGAKHPFIFRNGAAYSHEFPISGLISYYMDEDKIFMSDEELTNDIQTTNLISENLAKERVFKTKVLEWLTDGKPKVFRSPAEGNFIVRLLNTSMTPSD
;
A
#
# COMPACT_ATOMS: atom_id res chain seq x y z
N MET A 1 10.00 -5.64 17.42
CA MET A 1 9.13 -6.70 16.87
C MET A 1 9.33 -6.73 15.36
N TRP A 2 9.63 -7.88 14.77
CA TRP A 2 9.72 -8.00 13.31
C TRP A 2 8.37 -8.47 12.76
N ARG A 3 7.93 -7.91 11.63
CA ARG A 3 6.68 -8.27 10.95
C ARG A 3 6.99 -8.53 9.47
N ASP A 4 6.40 -9.59 8.92
CA ASP A 4 6.49 -9.89 7.49
C ASP A 4 5.25 -9.37 6.78
N TYR A 5 5.44 -8.37 5.92
CA TYR A 5 4.36 -7.76 5.13
C TYR A 5 4.31 -8.29 3.69
N THR A 6 5.09 -9.32 3.38
CA THR A 6 5.18 -9.89 2.04
C THR A 6 4.40 -11.20 1.89
N ILE A 7 3.77 -11.67 2.96
CA ILE A 7 2.99 -12.91 2.95
C ILE A 7 1.79 -12.80 2.00
N GLU A 8 1.50 -13.89 1.31
CA GLU A 8 0.34 -14.03 0.43
C GLU A 8 -0.75 -14.87 1.11
N GLN A 9 -2.00 -14.51 0.85
CA GLN A 9 -3.17 -15.24 1.35
C GLN A 9 -3.13 -16.71 0.92
N GLY A 10 -3.51 -17.59 1.85
CA GLY A 10 -3.64 -19.03 1.58
C GLY A 10 -2.32 -19.80 1.47
N LYS A 11 -1.17 -19.14 1.70
CA LYS A 11 0.14 -19.80 1.71
C LYS A 11 0.62 -20.14 3.12
N LYS A 12 1.47 -21.13 3.20
CA LYS A 12 2.10 -21.57 4.44
C LYS A 12 3.53 -21.06 4.49
N TYR A 13 3.92 -20.53 5.65
CA TYR A 13 5.23 -19.93 5.88
C TYR A 13 5.89 -20.57 7.09
N ARG A 14 7.21 -20.68 7.03
CA ARG A 14 8.06 -21.07 8.15
C ARG A 14 9.21 -20.07 8.21
N TYR A 15 9.41 -19.50 9.37
CA TYR A 15 10.48 -18.54 9.60
C TYR A 15 11.66 -19.19 10.28
N ALA A 16 12.85 -18.75 9.94
CA ALA A 16 14.07 -19.20 10.57
C ALA A 16 14.94 -18.03 10.98
N ILE A 17 15.55 -18.13 12.13
CA ILE A 17 16.49 -17.17 12.65
C ILE A 17 17.84 -17.86 12.81
N GLN A 18 18.87 -17.19 12.31
CA GLN A 18 20.25 -17.62 12.43
C GLN A 18 21.13 -16.41 12.75
N GLN A 19 21.95 -16.53 13.77
CA GLN A 19 22.89 -15.50 14.15
C GLN A 19 24.22 -15.74 13.41
N TYR A 20 24.89 -14.67 13.02
CA TYR A 20 26.24 -14.72 12.46
C TYR A 20 27.14 -13.71 13.17
N ASN A 21 28.44 -13.99 13.21
CA ASN A 21 29.43 -13.09 13.76
C ASN A 21 30.26 -12.44 12.64
N ASP A 22 31.09 -11.47 13.00
CA ASP A 22 31.94 -10.71 12.07
C ASP A 22 32.97 -11.58 11.33
N ARG A 23 33.19 -12.82 11.80
CA ARG A 23 34.09 -13.80 11.16
C ARG A 23 33.35 -14.74 10.21
N GLY A 24 32.05 -14.52 9.98
CA GLY A 24 31.23 -15.34 9.09
C GLY A 24 30.82 -16.70 9.65
N LEU A 25 30.97 -16.92 10.96
CA LEU A 25 30.50 -18.14 11.62
C LEU A 25 29.02 -18.00 11.94
N TYR A 26 28.26 -19.06 11.68
CA TYR A 26 26.81 -19.11 11.88
C TYR A 26 26.47 -19.95 13.11
N SER A 27 25.46 -19.51 13.86
CA SER A 27 24.82 -20.32 14.90
C SER A 27 23.95 -21.42 14.30
N ASN A 28 23.45 -22.30 15.15
CA ASN A 28 22.36 -23.19 14.77
C ASN A 28 21.15 -22.38 14.33
N ARG A 29 20.51 -22.85 13.28
CA ARG A 29 19.26 -22.29 12.77
C ARG A 29 18.09 -22.70 13.68
N VAL A 30 17.30 -21.72 14.11
CA VAL A 30 16.07 -21.94 14.88
C VAL A 30 14.89 -21.64 13.95
N GLU A 31 13.99 -22.60 13.82
CA GLU A 31 12.84 -22.51 12.94
C GLU A 31 11.54 -22.39 13.74
N SER A 32 10.60 -21.61 13.22
CA SER A 32 9.23 -21.54 13.75
C SER A 32 8.42 -22.78 13.35
N ASN A 33 7.30 -22.97 14.01
CA ASN A 33 6.24 -23.80 13.46
C ASN A 33 5.72 -23.23 12.14
N GLU A 34 5.04 -24.06 11.36
CA GLU A 34 4.35 -23.64 10.15
C GLU A 34 3.18 -22.73 10.52
N ILE A 35 3.09 -21.59 9.85
CA ILE A 35 2.04 -20.59 10.02
C ILE A 35 1.29 -20.48 8.70
N PHE A 36 -0.01 -20.64 8.74
CA PHE A 36 -0.89 -20.41 7.59
C PHE A 36 -1.27 -18.94 7.52
N ALA A 37 -1.05 -18.30 6.37
CA ALA A 37 -1.43 -16.90 6.16
C ALA A 37 -2.91 -16.83 5.80
N ASP A 38 -3.71 -16.38 6.77
CA ASP A 38 -5.15 -16.17 6.62
C ASP A 38 -5.48 -14.73 7.03
N PHE A 39 -5.73 -13.87 6.05
CA PHE A 39 -6.11 -12.47 6.27
C PHE A 39 -7.16 -12.05 5.25
N GLU A 40 -8.17 -11.34 5.71
CA GLU A 40 -9.32 -10.93 4.90
C GLU A 40 -9.19 -9.49 4.37
N ASP A 41 -8.29 -8.71 4.96
CA ASP A 41 -8.18 -7.28 4.67
C ASP A 41 -7.15 -6.98 3.57
N ALA A 42 -7.36 -5.90 2.84
CA ALA A 42 -6.34 -5.35 1.94
C ALA A 42 -5.43 -4.37 2.70
N PHE A 43 -4.16 -4.29 2.27
CA PHE A 43 -3.16 -3.47 2.92
C PHE A 43 -2.30 -2.73 1.90
N LEU A 44 -1.88 -1.52 2.28
CA LEU A 44 -0.77 -0.80 1.67
C LEU A 44 0.37 -0.67 2.68
N TYR A 45 1.61 -0.89 2.24
CA TYR A 45 2.79 -0.89 3.10
C TYR A 45 4.01 -0.30 2.39
N ASP A 46 4.83 0.51 3.08
CA ASP A 46 6.02 1.17 2.51
C ASP A 46 7.36 0.78 3.16
N GLY A 47 7.35 -0.20 4.06
CA GLY A 47 8.52 -0.59 4.86
C GLY A 47 8.46 -0.11 6.30
N TYR A 48 7.69 0.94 6.58
CA TYR A 48 7.57 1.55 7.91
C TYR A 48 6.12 1.61 8.38
N ARG A 49 5.21 2.07 7.50
CA ARG A 49 3.80 2.28 7.80
C ARG A 49 2.94 1.30 7.02
N GLN A 50 1.87 0.86 7.65
CA GLN A 50 0.87 0.00 7.03
C GLN A 50 -0.49 0.65 7.15
N LEU A 51 -1.16 0.83 6.02
CA LEU A 51 -2.56 1.24 5.95
C LEU A 51 -3.44 0.04 5.68
N LYS A 52 -4.36 -0.25 6.59
CA LYS A 52 -5.36 -1.30 6.46
C LYS A 52 -6.60 -0.75 5.78
N ILE A 53 -7.07 -1.42 4.74
CA ILE A 53 -8.32 -1.12 4.05
C ILE A 53 -9.32 -2.22 4.41
N LYS A 54 -10.05 -2.03 5.51
CA LYS A 54 -10.92 -3.06 6.09
C LYS A 54 -12.25 -3.17 5.36
N TYR A 55 -12.83 -2.04 4.92
CA TYR A 55 -14.15 -2.02 4.33
C TYR A 55 -14.15 -1.70 2.85
N ASN A 56 -14.85 -2.52 2.09
CA ASN A 56 -15.00 -2.41 0.64
C ASN A 56 -13.68 -2.20 -0.11
N PRO A 57 -12.59 -2.95 0.19
CA PRO A 57 -11.42 -2.90 -0.66
C PRO A 57 -11.82 -3.38 -2.05
N LYS A 58 -11.81 -2.47 -3.02
CA LYS A 58 -12.21 -2.77 -4.39
C LYS A 58 -11.07 -2.44 -5.32
N ILE A 59 -10.66 -3.45 -6.07
CA ILE A 59 -9.86 -3.28 -7.27
C ILE A 59 -10.82 -3.41 -8.43
N SER A 60 -10.91 -2.38 -9.25
CA SER A 60 -11.63 -2.49 -10.51
C SER A 60 -10.66 -2.87 -11.62
N SER A 61 -11.11 -2.95 -12.83
CA SER A 61 -10.40 -3.47 -13.99
C SER A 61 -8.90 -3.16 -14.08
N PHE A 62 -8.08 -4.17 -14.32
CA PHE A 62 -6.69 -4.01 -14.73
C PHE A 62 -6.61 -3.46 -16.15
N LYS A 63 -5.86 -2.39 -16.32
CA LYS A 63 -5.57 -1.81 -17.62
C LYS A 63 -4.08 -1.96 -17.91
N VAL A 64 -3.75 -2.50 -19.07
CA VAL A 64 -2.38 -2.51 -19.57
C VAL A 64 -2.14 -1.20 -20.31
N ALA A 65 -1.27 -0.36 -19.80
CA ALA A 65 -0.85 0.87 -20.45
C ALA A 65 0.45 0.62 -21.22
N THR A 66 0.42 0.87 -22.51
CA THR A 66 1.57 0.84 -23.41
C THR A 66 1.90 2.25 -23.88
N GLN A 67 3.18 2.58 -23.97
CA GLN A 67 3.58 3.88 -24.53
C GLN A 67 3.59 3.78 -26.05
N GLU A 68 2.61 4.43 -26.68
CA GLU A 68 2.47 4.51 -28.13
C GLU A 68 2.38 5.95 -28.58
N ALA A 69 3.11 6.28 -29.63
CA ALA A 69 2.97 7.55 -30.33
C ALA A 69 2.30 7.33 -31.68
N LYS A 70 1.27 8.13 -32.00
CA LYS A 70 0.59 8.12 -33.30
C LYS A 70 1.00 9.35 -34.07
N LEU A 71 1.56 9.14 -35.27
CA LEU A 71 1.90 10.21 -36.19
C LEU A 71 0.92 10.19 -37.37
N ASN A 72 0.11 11.26 -37.47
CA ASN A 72 -0.77 11.47 -38.62
C ASN A 72 -0.03 12.27 -39.65
N THR A 73 0.28 11.70 -40.80
CA THR A 73 0.89 12.40 -41.92
C THR A 73 -0.16 12.82 -42.95
N ILE A 74 0.01 14.00 -43.53
CA ILE A 74 -0.87 14.54 -44.57
C ILE A 74 -0.86 13.57 -45.75
N GLY A 75 -2.05 13.13 -46.19
CA GLY A 75 -2.22 12.20 -47.32
C GLY A 75 -2.13 10.72 -46.98
N ALA A 76 -1.76 10.34 -45.73
CA ALA A 76 -1.81 8.94 -45.35
C ALA A 76 -3.20 8.53 -44.88
N LYS A 77 -3.68 7.39 -45.39
CA LYS A 77 -4.99 6.82 -45.02
C LYS A 77 -5.05 6.30 -43.60
N HIS A 78 -3.90 5.94 -43.03
CA HIS A 78 -3.75 5.40 -41.68
C HIS A 78 -2.56 6.07 -40.94
N PRO A 79 -2.67 6.29 -39.62
CA PRO A 79 -1.56 6.83 -38.85
C PRO A 79 -0.41 5.81 -38.73
N PHE A 80 0.82 6.33 -38.67
CA PHE A 80 1.95 5.52 -38.25
C PHE A 80 1.92 5.39 -36.71
N ILE A 81 2.03 4.17 -36.21
CA ILE A 81 2.03 3.86 -34.79
C ILE A 81 3.45 3.43 -34.40
N PHE A 82 4.04 4.18 -33.50
CA PHE A 82 5.32 3.86 -32.88
C PHE A 82 5.08 3.34 -31.46
N ARG A 83 5.61 2.17 -31.15
CA ARG A 83 5.56 1.61 -29.82
C ARG A 83 6.94 1.69 -29.18
N ASN A 84 7.03 2.22 -27.96
CA ASN A 84 8.28 2.34 -27.23
C ASN A 84 8.66 0.98 -26.59
N GLY A 85 9.20 0.09 -27.40
CA GLY A 85 9.69 -1.21 -26.97
C GLY A 85 8.61 -2.14 -26.38
N ALA A 86 9.04 -3.04 -25.50
CA ALA A 86 8.18 -3.97 -24.79
C ALA A 86 7.72 -3.45 -23.39
N ALA A 87 8.02 -2.19 -23.07
CA ALA A 87 7.66 -1.62 -21.78
C ALA A 87 6.13 -1.43 -21.68
N TYR A 88 5.56 -1.99 -20.64
CA TYR A 88 4.15 -1.80 -20.29
C TYR A 88 4.02 -1.65 -18.78
N SER A 89 2.97 -0.97 -18.35
CA SER A 89 2.59 -0.88 -16.96
C SER A 89 1.16 -1.39 -16.77
N HIS A 90 0.91 -1.96 -15.61
CA HIS A 90 -0.45 -2.29 -15.21
C HIS A 90 -0.99 -1.13 -14.38
N GLU A 91 -2.16 -0.65 -14.76
CA GLU A 91 -2.87 0.40 -14.04
C GLU A 91 -4.19 -0.18 -13.52
N PHE A 92 -4.48 0.07 -12.27
CA PHE A 92 -5.75 -0.33 -11.67
C PHE A 92 -6.15 0.65 -10.56
N PRO A 93 -7.41 1.01 -10.46
CA PRO A 93 -7.91 1.82 -9.36
C PRO A 93 -8.10 0.96 -8.12
N ILE A 94 -7.68 1.51 -6.99
CA ILE A 94 -7.91 0.95 -5.66
C ILE A 94 -8.86 1.90 -4.94
N SER A 95 -9.93 1.38 -4.37
CA SER A 95 -10.84 2.14 -3.51
C SER A 95 -11.16 1.37 -2.25
N GLY A 96 -11.52 2.10 -1.20
CA GLY A 96 -11.91 1.52 0.07
C GLY A 96 -12.17 2.59 1.11
N LEU A 97 -12.76 2.20 2.23
CA LEU A 97 -13.02 3.07 3.35
C LEU A 97 -11.87 2.97 4.36
N ILE A 98 -11.36 4.12 4.77
CA ILE A 98 -10.33 4.25 5.80
C ILE A 98 -10.80 5.21 6.89
N SER A 99 -10.48 4.91 8.14
CA SER A 99 -10.75 5.76 9.28
C SER A 99 -9.72 5.49 10.37
N TYR A 100 -9.42 6.50 11.19
CA TYR A 100 -8.57 6.35 12.37
C TYR A 100 -9.07 5.26 13.32
N TYR A 101 -10.40 5.16 13.48
CA TYR A 101 -11.02 4.16 14.36
C TYR A 101 -10.95 2.73 13.83
N MET A 102 -10.59 2.56 12.56
CA MET A 102 -10.41 1.25 11.92
C MET A 102 -8.97 0.76 12.00
N ASP A 103 -8.04 1.62 12.40
CA ASP A 103 -6.63 1.27 12.67
C ASP A 103 -6.48 0.76 14.12
N GLU A 104 -7.15 -0.38 14.40
CA GLU A 104 -7.24 -0.98 15.73
C GLU A 104 -5.88 -1.17 16.39
N ASP A 105 -4.89 -1.54 15.61
CA ASP A 105 -3.51 -1.80 16.07
C ASP A 105 -2.63 -0.52 16.11
N LYS A 106 -3.17 0.64 15.72
CA LYS A 106 -2.43 1.91 15.60
C LYS A 106 -1.12 1.78 14.82
N ILE A 107 -1.15 0.98 13.75
CA ILE A 107 0.04 0.64 12.96
C ILE A 107 0.44 1.78 12.05
N PHE A 108 -0.54 2.51 11.51
CA PHE A 108 -0.27 3.63 10.63
C PHE A 108 0.22 4.86 11.40
N MET A 109 -0.43 5.16 12.53
CA MET A 109 -0.15 6.33 13.35
C MET A 109 -0.42 6.03 14.82
N SER A 110 0.52 6.33 15.71
CA SER A 110 0.35 6.17 17.15
C SER A 110 -0.52 7.27 17.76
N ASP A 111 -1.11 6.99 18.94
CA ASP A 111 -1.89 7.98 19.67
C ASP A 111 -1.05 9.19 20.10
N GLU A 112 0.26 9.00 20.35
CA GLU A 112 1.19 10.07 20.70
C GLU A 112 1.46 11.01 19.52
N GLU A 113 1.72 10.46 18.33
CA GLU A 113 1.88 11.26 17.10
C GLU A 113 0.63 12.07 16.82
N LEU A 114 -0.54 11.47 17.01
CA LEU A 114 -1.82 12.11 16.78
C LEU A 114 -2.06 13.28 17.75
N THR A 115 -1.78 13.08 19.05
CA THR A 115 -1.98 14.09 20.10
C THR A 115 -1.09 15.30 19.89
N ASN A 116 0.15 15.10 19.47
CA ASN A 116 1.09 16.19 19.19
C ASN A 116 0.61 17.08 18.03
N ASP A 117 -0.01 16.49 17.02
CA ASP A 117 -0.55 17.25 15.86
C ASP A 117 -1.88 17.96 16.16
N ILE A 118 -2.63 17.53 17.19
CA ILE A 118 -3.92 18.15 17.58
C ILE A 118 -3.75 19.41 18.41
N GLN A 119 -2.67 19.58 19.15
CA GLN A 119 -2.46 20.73 20.05
C GLN A 119 -2.58 22.12 19.37
N THR A 120 -2.65 22.15 18.06
CA THR A 120 -2.83 23.39 17.28
C THR A 120 -4.29 23.73 16.93
N THR A 121 -5.29 22.92 17.31
CA THR A 121 -6.68 23.11 16.83
C THR A 121 -7.69 23.17 17.98
N ASN A 122 -7.87 24.33 18.57
CA ASN A 122 -8.73 24.58 19.75
C ASN A 122 -10.25 24.60 19.52
N LEU A 123 -10.80 24.17 18.38
CA LEU A 123 -12.22 24.45 18.04
C LEU A 123 -13.07 23.26 17.58
N ILE A 124 -12.54 22.05 17.55
CA ILE A 124 -13.27 20.88 17.04
C ILE A 124 -13.30 19.80 18.14
N SER A 125 -14.37 19.00 18.21
CA SER A 125 -14.39 17.85 19.11
C SER A 125 -13.17 16.99 18.88
N GLU A 126 -12.55 16.48 19.94
CA GLU A 126 -11.30 15.70 19.90
C GLU A 126 -11.36 14.57 18.86
N ASN A 127 -12.49 13.91 18.74
CA ASN A 127 -12.68 12.81 17.79
C ASN A 127 -12.62 13.25 16.32
N LEU A 128 -13.23 14.38 15.98
CA LEU A 128 -13.17 14.94 14.63
C LEU A 128 -11.75 15.44 14.29
N ALA A 129 -11.05 15.99 15.29
CA ALA A 129 -9.67 16.41 15.11
C ALA A 129 -8.77 15.20 14.81
N LYS A 130 -8.89 14.10 15.54
CA LYS A 130 -8.16 12.85 15.31
C LYS A 130 -8.37 12.31 13.90
N GLU A 131 -9.62 12.21 13.48
CA GLU A 131 -9.97 11.72 12.14
C GLU A 131 -9.40 12.62 11.03
N ARG A 132 -9.47 13.94 11.22
CA ARG A 132 -8.93 14.90 10.24
C ARG A 132 -7.42 14.82 10.11
N VAL A 133 -6.70 14.77 11.24
CA VAL A 133 -5.23 14.61 11.23
C VAL A 133 -4.84 13.30 10.57
N PHE A 134 -5.49 12.21 10.96
CA PHE A 134 -5.25 10.89 10.36
C PHE A 134 -5.43 10.92 8.84
N LYS A 135 -6.54 11.46 8.33
CA LYS A 135 -6.80 11.58 6.88
C LYS A 135 -5.73 12.41 6.18
N THR A 136 -5.30 13.51 6.78
CA THR A 136 -4.24 14.35 6.22
C THR A 136 -2.93 13.58 6.10
N LYS A 137 -2.52 12.89 7.17
CA LYS A 137 -1.29 12.09 7.18
C LYS A 137 -1.34 10.92 6.21
N VAL A 138 -2.49 10.24 6.10
CA VAL A 138 -2.68 9.19 5.09
C VAL A 138 -2.56 9.77 3.69
N LEU A 139 -3.17 10.93 3.41
CA LEU A 139 -3.08 11.56 2.10
C LEU A 139 -1.63 11.96 1.76
N GLU A 140 -0.91 12.59 2.69
CA GLU A 140 0.51 12.93 2.53
C GLU A 140 1.34 11.68 2.22
N TRP A 141 1.10 10.60 2.95
CA TRP A 141 1.79 9.34 2.75
C TRP A 141 1.45 8.68 1.41
N LEU A 142 0.19 8.75 0.97
CA LEU A 142 -0.23 8.20 -0.32
C LEU A 142 0.35 8.98 -1.51
N THR A 143 0.60 10.29 -1.31
CA THR A 143 1.10 11.20 -2.37
C THR A 143 2.61 11.43 -2.34
N ASP A 144 3.35 10.76 -1.46
CA ASP A 144 4.81 10.92 -1.29
C ASP A 144 5.65 10.44 -2.50
N GLY A 145 5.01 9.84 -3.50
CA GLY A 145 5.64 9.36 -4.72
C GLY A 145 6.49 8.09 -4.55
N LYS A 146 6.57 7.53 -3.35
CA LYS A 146 7.33 6.31 -3.09
C LYS A 146 6.54 5.06 -3.49
N PRO A 147 7.21 4.00 -3.93
CA PRO A 147 6.55 2.72 -4.16
C PRO A 147 6.03 2.14 -2.85
N LYS A 148 4.89 1.47 -2.93
CA LYS A 148 4.25 0.77 -1.82
C LYS A 148 3.93 -0.66 -2.23
N VAL A 149 3.88 -1.56 -1.27
CA VAL A 149 3.37 -2.91 -1.49
C VAL A 149 1.87 -2.87 -1.22
N PHE A 150 1.09 -3.16 -2.23
CA PHE A 150 -0.34 -3.42 -2.09
C PHE A 150 -0.54 -4.93 -1.96
N ARG A 151 -1.26 -5.34 -0.94
CA ARG A 151 -1.58 -6.73 -0.66
C ARG A 151 -3.09 -6.89 -0.57
N SER A 152 -3.62 -7.81 -1.37
CA SER A 152 -5.03 -8.13 -1.40
C SER A 152 -5.23 -9.64 -1.27
N PRO A 153 -6.20 -10.11 -0.48
CA PRO A 153 -6.53 -11.53 -0.39
C PRO A 153 -6.93 -12.13 -1.73
N ALA A 154 -7.64 -11.37 -2.55
CA ALA A 154 -8.19 -11.84 -3.83
C ALA A 154 -7.18 -11.76 -4.98
N GLU A 155 -6.38 -10.69 -5.03
CA GLU A 155 -5.56 -10.34 -6.21
C GLU A 155 -4.07 -10.60 -6.00
N GLY A 156 -3.63 -10.88 -4.76
CA GLY A 156 -2.22 -11.10 -4.43
C GLY A 156 -1.45 -9.82 -4.07
N ASN A 157 -0.14 -9.87 -4.28
CA ASN A 157 0.78 -8.82 -3.88
C ASN A 157 1.33 -8.06 -5.09
N PHE A 158 1.30 -6.74 -5.02
CA PHE A 158 1.80 -5.85 -6.07
C PHE A 158 2.70 -4.77 -5.49
N ILE A 159 3.79 -4.45 -6.19
CA ILE A 159 4.51 -3.20 -5.93
C ILE A 159 3.84 -2.12 -6.77
N VAL A 160 3.24 -1.14 -6.11
CA VAL A 160 2.44 -0.09 -6.73
C VAL A 160 3.04 1.27 -6.50
N ARG A 161 2.83 2.18 -7.45
CA ARG A 161 3.03 3.61 -7.30
C ARG A 161 1.68 4.30 -7.46
N LEU A 162 1.28 5.05 -6.45
CA LEU A 162 0.02 5.77 -6.49
C LEU A 162 0.19 7.05 -7.31
N LEU A 163 -0.70 7.27 -8.27
CA LEU A 163 -0.61 8.39 -9.20
C LEU A 163 -1.66 9.47 -8.90
N ASN A 164 -2.91 9.07 -8.80
CA ASN A 164 -4.04 9.98 -8.61
C ASN A 164 -4.79 9.57 -7.33
N THR A 165 -4.50 10.25 -6.24
CA THR A 165 -5.12 9.95 -4.95
C THR A 165 -6.18 11.00 -4.64
N SER A 166 -7.37 10.58 -4.29
CA SER A 166 -8.46 11.42 -3.82
C SER A 166 -9.09 10.83 -2.57
N MET A 167 -9.50 11.68 -1.66
CA MET A 167 -10.29 11.30 -0.48
C MET A 167 -11.56 12.15 -0.47
N THR A 168 -12.70 11.48 -0.35
CA THR A 168 -13.98 12.14 -0.11
C THR A 168 -14.37 11.92 1.34
N PRO A 169 -14.89 12.95 2.03
CA PRO A 169 -15.52 12.75 3.34
C PRO A 169 -16.65 11.73 3.19
N SER A 170 -16.75 10.79 4.12
CA SER A 170 -17.99 10.01 4.28
C SER A 170 -18.97 10.89 5.06
N ASP A 171 -20.12 11.13 4.49
CA ASP A 171 -21.25 11.77 5.18
C ASP A 171 -21.71 10.93 6.36
#